data_6a5df4dcabd84c118924a22be97ace7e
#
_entry.id   6a5df4dcabd84c118924a22be97ace7e
#
_cell.length_a   1.000
_cell.length_b   1.000
_cell.length_c   1.000
_cell.angle_alpha   90.00
_cell.angle_beta   90.00
_cell.angle_gamma   90.00
#
_symmetry.space_group_name_H-M   'P 1'
#
loop_
_entity.id
_entity.type
_entity.pdbx_description
1 polymer ?
#
loop_
_entity_poly.entity_id
_entity_poly.type
_entity_poly.pdbx_seq_one_letter_code
_entity_poly.pdbx_strand_id
1 'polypeptide(L)'
;MDIKELNKKIKRVIDIRTKDIGVVELASDLDVDTVTDIFIRINKEGAVLSQADFVMSKIAADEKYGGNILRKAIDHFCHISIDPVFYDTLEKNDKEFVESEFGQSMKWLRDDNDSIYDPSYEDMLRVSFVHMFSRGKLKDLVSLLSGRDFETRDYKEEIAEDSFNKLTEGIKHFMRQYYFEQFVLAVKSAGFISSKLINSQNALDFAYVVFLKLALNGEVEKTEIKKYTAKWLVMSILTGRYSGSPETRMDADIRNINEKGVVKYLTEIEAADLSPAFWEFALPQRLETPNSSAPALSTYFAAQIVNGDKGLFSATSTVRDLYGASDVHHIFPKHYLQQQQVLNNRSIYNQVANYTYLDTPINIAVGD
;
A
#
# COMPACT_ATOMS: atom_id res chain seq x y z
N MET A 1 19.83 24.27 -16.12
CA MET A 1 20.16 23.02 -16.84
C MET A 1 20.96 23.39 -18.07
N ASP A 2 22.15 22.83 -18.22
CA ASP A 2 23.05 23.16 -19.37
C ASP A 2 22.43 22.64 -20.67
N ILE A 3 22.41 23.47 -21.72
CA ILE A 3 21.86 23.14 -23.05
C ILE A 3 22.53 21.87 -23.62
N LYS A 4 23.83 21.65 -23.34
CA LYS A 4 24.52 20.43 -23.75
C LYS A 4 23.97 19.18 -23.08
N GLU A 5 23.61 19.28 -21.80
CA GLU A 5 23.01 18.17 -21.05
C GLU A 5 21.59 17.86 -21.53
N LEU A 6 20.81 18.90 -21.81
CA LEU A 6 19.48 18.75 -22.40
C LEU A 6 19.55 18.05 -23.77
N ASN A 7 20.43 18.51 -24.65
CA ASN A 7 20.62 17.91 -25.97
C ASN A 7 21.07 16.44 -25.87
N LYS A 8 21.91 16.09 -24.90
CA LYS A 8 22.32 14.70 -24.64
C LYS A 8 21.14 13.83 -24.22
N LYS A 9 20.24 14.35 -23.37
CA LYS A 9 19.03 13.63 -22.94
C LYS A 9 18.06 13.45 -24.11
N ILE A 10 17.81 14.49 -24.89
CA ILE A 10 16.96 14.41 -26.08
C ILE A 10 17.51 13.40 -27.10
N LYS A 11 18.83 13.43 -27.35
CA LYS A 11 19.47 12.47 -28.26
C LYS A 11 19.28 11.03 -27.80
N ARG A 12 19.43 10.74 -26.48
CA ARG A 12 19.18 9.39 -25.92
C ARG A 12 17.75 8.92 -26.20
N VAL A 13 16.76 9.81 -26.08
CA VAL A 13 15.35 9.46 -26.39
C VAL A 13 15.17 9.17 -27.88
N ILE A 14 15.79 9.96 -28.75
CA ILE A 14 15.75 9.73 -30.22
C ILE A 14 16.44 8.41 -30.58
N ASP A 15 17.59 8.12 -29.95
CA ASP A 15 18.39 6.91 -30.19
C ASP A 15 17.67 5.62 -29.78
N ILE A 16 16.59 5.69 -28.97
CA ILE A 16 15.74 4.54 -28.62
C ILE A 16 15.14 3.91 -29.89
N ARG A 17 14.81 4.71 -30.90
CA ARG A 17 14.20 4.24 -32.17
C ARG A 17 15.14 3.34 -33.00
N THR A 18 16.42 3.35 -32.71
CA THR A 18 17.45 2.59 -33.42
C THR A 18 18.07 1.48 -32.57
N LYS A 19 17.50 1.21 -31.39
CA LYS A 19 17.95 0.13 -30.53
C LYS A 19 17.35 -1.21 -30.97
N ASP A 20 18.18 -2.23 -31.03
CA ASP A 20 17.74 -3.57 -31.27
C ASP A 20 17.00 -4.12 -30.05
N ILE A 21 15.93 -4.85 -30.26
CA ILE A 21 15.16 -5.55 -29.23
C ILE A 21 15.39 -7.04 -29.44
N GLY A 22 15.94 -7.70 -28.41
CA GLY A 22 16.01 -9.15 -28.40
C GLY A 22 14.63 -9.75 -28.14
N VAL A 23 14.20 -10.67 -29.00
CA VAL A 23 12.97 -11.44 -28.84
C VAL A 23 13.31 -12.88 -28.53
N VAL A 24 12.82 -13.43 -27.43
CA VAL A 24 12.88 -14.84 -27.07
C VAL A 24 11.49 -15.42 -27.22
N GLU A 25 11.31 -16.30 -28.17
CA GLU A 25 10.04 -17.00 -28.38
C GLU A 25 10.06 -18.34 -27.65
N LEU A 26 9.07 -18.57 -26.79
CA LEU A 26 8.93 -19.81 -26.05
C LEU A 26 7.99 -20.76 -26.80
N ALA A 27 8.21 -22.07 -26.64
CA ALA A 27 7.34 -23.08 -27.21
C ALA A 27 5.93 -22.99 -26.61
N SER A 28 4.92 -23.16 -27.45
CA SER A 28 3.50 -22.98 -27.06
C SER A 28 2.94 -24.07 -26.15
N ASP A 29 3.66 -25.16 -25.99
CA ASP A 29 3.32 -26.34 -25.18
C ASP A 29 3.90 -26.28 -23.76
N LEU A 30 4.62 -25.21 -23.41
CA LEU A 30 5.16 -25.05 -22.05
C LEU A 30 4.03 -24.69 -21.07
N ASP A 31 4.09 -25.32 -19.89
CA ASP A 31 3.21 -24.97 -18.80
C ASP A 31 3.54 -23.57 -18.21
N VAL A 32 2.55 -22.96 -17.54
CA VAL A 32 2.68 -21.59 -17.01
C VAL A 32 3.79 -21.46 -15.97
N ASP A 33 4.01 -22.48 -15.15
CA ASP A 33 5.05 -22.47 -14.13
C ASP A 33 6.44 -22.45 -14.79
N THR A 34 6.63 -23.25 -15.84
CA THR A 34 7.87 -23.27 -16.64
C THR A 34 8.10 -21.94 -17.35
N VAL A 35 7.06 -21.37 -17.97
CA VAL A 35 7.14 -20.04 -18.61
C VAL A 35 7.52 -18.97 -17.59
N THR A 36 6.91 -19.00 -16.41
CA THR A 36 7.20 -18.09 -15.31
C THR A 36 8.66 -18.21 -14.84
N ASP A 37 9.16 -19.43 -14.67
CA ASP A 37 10.55 -19.66 -14.27
C ASP A 37 11.56 -19.19 -15.33
N ILE A 38 11.28 -19.43 -16.62
CA ILE A 38 12.11 -18.94 -17.72
C ILE A 38 12.13 -17.39 -17.72
N PHE A 39 10.98 -16.78 -17.54
CA PHE A 39 10.84 -15.32 -17.52
C PHE A 39 11.59 -14.69 -16.34
N ILE A 40 11.51 -15.27 -15.14
CA ILE A 40 12.29 -14.85 -13.97
C ILE A 40 13.79 -14.95 -14.24
N ARG A 41 14.25 -16.03 -14.89
CA ARG A 41 15.67 -16.22 -15.20
C ARG A 41 16.18 -15.21 -16.22
N ILE A 42 15.42 -14.94 -17.27
CA ILE A 42 15.78 -13.95 -18.30
C ILE A 42 15.88 -12.54 -17.69
N ASN A 43 14.99 -12.20 -16.77
CA ASN A 43 14.96 -10.88 -16.14
C ASN A 43 15.89 -10.74 -14.92
N LYS A 44 16.57 -11.81 -14.50
CA LYS A 44 17.42 -11.81 -13.30
C LYS A 44 18.58 -10.77 -13.35
N GLU A 45 19.05 -10.41 -14.54
CA GLU A 45 20.07 -9.38 -14.76
C GLU A 45 19.49 -8.01 -15.18
N GLY A 46 18.14 -7.91 -15.32
CA GLY A 46 17.41 -6.68 -15.67
C GLY A 46 16.50 -6.19 -14.56
N ALA A 47 15.40 -5.53 -14.92
CA ALA A 47 14.34 -5.19 -13.97
C ALA A 47 13.65 -6.49 -13.50
N VAL A 48 13.75 -6.77 -12.20
CA VAL A 48 13.07 -7.93 -11.61
C VAL A 48 11.57 -7.69 -11.69
N LEU A 49 10.88 -8.51 -12.48
CA LEU A 49 9.42 -8.45 -12.57
C LEU A 49 8.80 -9.02 -11.29
N SER A 50 7.83 -8.29 -10.78
CA SER A 50 7.03 -8.71 -9.62
C SER A 50 5.99 -9.77 -10.02
N GLN A 51 5.44 -10.48 -9.06
CA GLN A 51 4.32 -11.38 -9.32
C GLN A 51 3.09 -10.62 -9.86
N ALA A 52 2.92 -9.36 -9.47
CA ALA A 52 1.87 -8.50 -9.99
C ALA A 52 2.04 -8.20 -11.49
N ASP A 53 3.28 -8.04 -11.99
CA ASP A 53 3.55 -7.87 -13.43
C ASP A 53 3.10 -9.09 -14.22
N PHE A 54 3.31 -10.31 -13.69
CA PHE A 54 2.82 -11.54 -14.32
C PHE A 54 1.30 -11.61 -14.35
N VAL A 55 0.65 -11.25 -13.24
CA VAL A 55 -0.81 -11.17 -13.19
C VAL A 55 -1.33 -10.17 -14.23
N MET A 56 -0.75 -8.97 -14.29
CA MET A 56 -1.14 -7.94 -15.25
C MET A 56 -0.92 -8.38 -16.69
N SER A 57 0.17 -9.09 -16.97
CA SER A 57 0.45 -9.66 -18.29
C SER A 57 -0.54 -10.77 -18.65
N LYS A 58 -0.90 -11.64 -17.69
CA LYS A 58 -1.91 -12.68 -17.88
C LYS A 58 -3.30 -12.09 -18.16
N ILE A 59 -3.68 -11.05 -17.41
CA ILE A 59 -4.94 -10.32 -17.64
C ILE A 59 -4.94 -9.70 -19.04
N ALA A 60 -3.84 -9.03 -19.43
CA ALA A 60 -3.73 -8.36 -20.73
C ALA A 60 -3.79 -9.33 -21.93
N ALA A 61 -3.30 -10.56 -21.76
CA ALA A 61 -3.32 -11.58 -22.81
C ALA A 61 -4.67 -12.30 -22.93
N ASP A 62 -5.61 -12.05 -22.03
CA ASP A 62 -6.92 -12.67 -22.07
C ASP A 62 -7.90 -11.87 -22.93
N GLU A 63 -8.42 -12.50 -23.97
CA GLU A 63 -9.44 -11.94 -24.87
C GLU A 63 -10.85 -12.48 -24.56
N LYS A 64 -10.93 -13.60 -23.79
CA LYS A 64 -12.16 -14.36 -23.61
C LYS A 64 -13.02 -13.86 -22.45
N TYR A 65 -12.38 -13.50 -21.34
CA TYR A 65 -13.05 -13.15 -20.08
C TYR A 65 -12.98 -11.65 -19.77
N GLY A 66 -12.70 -10.82 -20.79
CA GLY A 66 -12.66 -9.36 -20.65
C GLY A 66 -11.40 -8.80 -20.01
N GLY A 67 -10.29 -9.55 -20.09
CA GLY A 67 -9.02 -9.17 -19.49
C GLY A 67 -8.50 -7.80 -19.97
N ASN A 68 -8.67 -7.48 -21.25
CA ASN A 68 -8.25 -6.19 -21.79
C ASN A 68 -8.91 -4.98 -21.10
N ILE A 69 -10.23 -5.05 -20.85
CA ILE A 69 -10.93 -3.95 -20.17
C ILE A 69 -10.60 -3.91 -18.67
N LEU A 70 -10.44 -5.08 -18.05
CA LEU A 70 -10.02 -5.19 -16.65
C LEU A 70 -8.62 -4.61 -16.45
N ARG A 71 -7.68 -4.89 -17.37
CA ARG A 71 -6.33 -4.31 -17.36
C ARG A 71 -6.38 -2.79 -17.43
N LYS A 72 -7.13 -2.24 -18.39
CA LYS A 72 -7.33 -0.79 -18.52
C LYS A 72 -7.94 -0.20 -17.25
N ALA A 73 -8.91 -0.87 -16.63
CA ALA A 73 -9.55 -0.40 -15.41
C ALA A 73 -8.54 -0.24 -14.26
N ILE A 74 -7.67 -1.24 -14.08
CA ILE A 74 -6.62 -1.19 -13.05
C ILE A 74 -5.62 -0.06 -13.34
N ASP A 75 -5.07 -0.02 -14.57
CA ASP A 75 -4.05 0.96 -14.95
C ASP A 75 -4.60 2.40 -14.86
N HIS A 76 -5.82 2.64 -15.33
CA HIS A 76 -6.42 3.98 -15.31
C HIS A 76 -6.81 4.41 -13.91
N PHE A 77 -7.34 3.51 -13.08
CA PHE A 77 -7.64 3.84 -11.68
C PHE A 77 -6.39 4.30 -10.93
N CYS A 78 -5.31 3.55 -11.03
CA CYS A 78 -4.03 3.93 -10.41
C CYS A 78 -3.50 5.27 -10.94
N HIS A 79 -3.63 5.52 -12.24
CA HIS A 79 -3.15 6.76 -12.84
C HIS A 79 -3.99 7.96 -12.41
N ILE A 80 -5.32 7.84 -12.44
CA ILE A 80 -6.23 8.94 -12.07
C ILE A 80 -6.13 9.25 -10.57
N SER A 81 -5.92 8.25 -9.72
CA SER A 81 -5.72 8.48 -8.28
C SER A 81 -4.53 9.38 -8.00
N ILE A 82 -3.46 9.30 -8.81
CA ILE A 82 -2.27 10.16 -8.69
C ILE A 82 -2.48 11.50 -9.42
N ASP A 83 -3.11 11.47 -10.61
CA ASP A 83 -3.33 12.62 -11.48
C ASP A 83 -4.80 12.66 -11.96
N PRO A 84 -5.71 13.26 -11.19
CA PRO A 84 -7.12 13.36 -11.53
C PRO A 84 -7.41 13.99 -12.90
N VAL A 85 -6.53 14.90 -13.37
CA VAL A 85 -6.68 15.58 -14.67
C VAL A 85 -6.54 14.59 -15.84
N PHE A 86 -5.91 13.45 -15.61
CA PHE A 86 -5.77 12.39 -16.62
C PHE A 86 -7.13 11.85 -17.10
N TYR A 87 -8.19 11.95 -16.29
CA TYR A 87 -9.55 11.56 -16.71
C TYR A 87 -10.01 12.33 -17.95
N ASP A 88 -9.71 13.64 -18.04
CA ASP A 88 -10.05 14.46 -19.21
C ASP A 88 -9.31 13.99 -20.48
N THR A 89 -8.14 13.41 -20.30
CA THR A 89 -7.35 12.81 -21.41
C THR A 89 -8.00 11.52 -21.88
N LEU A 90 -8.52 10.70 -20.96
CA LEU A 90 -9.27 9.48 -21.31
C LEU A 90 -10.57 9.80 -22.05
N GLU A 91 -11.33 10.80 -21.62
CA GLU A 91 -12.57 11.23 -22.30
C GLU A 91 -12.33 11.59 -23.76
N LYS A 92 -11.14 12.10 -24.10
CA LYS A 92 -10.76 12.46 -25.46
C LYS A 92 -10.25 11.27 -26.29
N ASN A 93 -9.48 10.38 -25.66
CA ASN A 93 -8.67 9.39 -26.37
C ASN A 93 -9.24 7.96 -26.32
N ASP A 94 -10.04 7.62 -25.33
CA ASP A 94 -10.60 6.27 -25.12
C ASP A 94 -12.06 6.35 -24.63
N LYS A 95 -12.93 6.87 -25.51
CA LYS A 95 -14.36 7.04 -25.20
C LYS A 95 -15.05 5.74 -24.88
N GLU A 96 -14.68 4.66 -25.59
CA GLU A 96 -15.25 3.33 -25.37
C GLU A 96 -15.00 2.85 -23.94
N PHE A 97 -13.78 3.05 -23.41
CA PHE A 97 -13.48 2.73 -22.03
C PHE A 97 -14.26 3.63 -21.06
N VAL A 98 -14.31 4.93 -21.32
CA VAL A 98 -15.01 5.90 -20.43
C VAL A 98 -16.51 5.59 -20.34
N GLU A 99 -17.14 5.13 -21.43
CA GLU A 99 -18.54 4.71 -21.48
C GLU A 99 -18.79 3.34 -20.83
N SER A 100 -17.76 2.55 -20.61
CA SER A 100 -17.87 1.25 -19.94
C SER A 100 -18.26 1.37 -18.47
N GLU A 101 -18.74 0.26 -17.89
CA GLU A 101 -19.03 0.18 -16.43
C GLU A 101 -17.85 0.62 -15.57
N PHE A 102 -16.62 0.21 -15.93
CA PHE A 102 -15.41 0.59 -15.22
C PHE A 102 -15.11 2.08 -15.33
N GLY A 103 -15.17 2.65 -16.54
CA GLY A 103 -14.93 4.08 -16.77
C GLY A 103 -15.91 4.95 -15.97
N GLN A 104 -17.19 4.58 -15.97
CA GLN A 104 -18.21 5.28 -15.19
C GLN A 104 -18.00 5.13 -13.66
N SER A 105 -17.57 3.96 -13.21
CA SER A 105 -17.35 3.70 -11.78
C SER A 105 -16.18 4.48 -11.17
N MET A 106 -15.22 4.94 -11.98
CA MET A 106 -14.06 5.73 -11.53
C MET A 106 -14.17 7.24 -11.78
N LYS A 107 -15.30 7.70 -12.33
CA LYS A 107 -15.50 9.12 -12.66
C LYS A 107 -15.31 10.05 -11.45
N TRP A 108 -15.62 9.59 -10.26
CA TRP A 108 -15.48 10.33 -9.00
C TRP A 108 -14.02 10.72 -8.68
N LEU A 109 -13.03 9.96 -9.18
CA LEU A 109 -11.61 10.27 -8.99
C LEU A 109 -11.19 11.58 -9.67
N ARG A 110 -11.97 12.07 -10.65
CA ARG A 110 -11.71 13.37 -11.29
C ARG A 110 -11.70 14.52 -10.29
N ASP A 111 -12.52 14.42 -9.25
CA ASP A 111 -12.69 15.44 -8.21
C ASP A 111 -11.97 15.05 -6.92
N ASP A 112 -11.22 13.95 -6.92
CA ASP A 112 -10.45 13.50 -5.76
C ASP A 112 -9.20 14.37 -5.56
N ASN A 113 -9.01 14.81 -4.33
CA ASN A 113 -7.86 15.61 -3.91
C ASN A 113 -7.13 14.96 -2.72
N ASP A 114 -7.41 13.69 -2.43
CA ASP A 114 -6.85 12.98 -1.30
C ASP A 114 -5.60 12.20 -1.72
N SER A 115 -4.45 12.58 -1.20
CA SER A 115 -3.14 11.96 -1.47
C SER A 115 -2.69 10.97 -0.38
N ILE A 116 -3.61 10.47 0.45
CA ILE A 116 -3.25 9.53 1.52
C ILE A 116 -3.04 8.13 0.97
N TYR A 117 -3.88 7.74 0.01
CA TYR A 117 -3.82 6.43 -0.61
C TYR A 117 -3.93 6.53 -2.13
N ASP A 118 -2.79 6.56 -2.79
CA ASP A 118 -2.64 6.49 -4.24
C ASP A 118 -2.21 5.05 -4.59
N PRO A 119 -3.16 4.12 -4.85
CA PRO A 119 -2.83 2.71 -4.99
C PRO A 119 -2.07 2.42 -6.29
N SER A 120 -1.11 1.50 -6.20
CA SER A 120 -0.52 0.86 -7.37
C SER A 120 -1.38 -0.32 -7.87
N TYR A 121 -1.10 -0.80 -9.09
CA TYR A 121 -1.76 -2.02 -9.57
C TYR A 121 -1.48 -3.24 -8.69
N GLU A 122 -0.31 -3.29 -8.04
CA GLU A 122 0.02 -4.35 -7.08
C GLU A 122 -0.91 -4.31 -5.87
N ASP A 123 -1.19 -3.12 -5.33
CA ASP A 123 -2.11 -2.94 -4.20
C ASP A 123 -3.53 -3.37 -4.58
N MET A 124 -4.01 -2.93 -5.75
CA MET A 124 -5.34 -3.31 -6.24
C MET A 124 -5.48 -4.82 -6.42
N LEU A 125 -4.49 -5.45 -7.06
CA LEU A 125 -4.47 -6.90 -7.25
C LEU A 125 -4.40 -7.65 -5.92
N ARG A 126 -3.53 -7.22 -5.01
CA ARG A 126 -3.35 -7.82 -3.69
C ARG A 126 -4.63 -7.78 -2.85
N VAL A 127 -5.21 -6.58 -2.71
CA VAL A 127 -6.46 -6.41 -1.95
C VAL A 127 -7.59 -7.25 -2.54
N SER A 128 -7.79 -7.16 -3.86
CA SER A 128 -8.85 -7.90 -4.56
C SER A 128 -8.66 -9.41 -4.45
N PHE A 129 -7.43 -9.87 -4.62
CA PHE A 129 -7.11 -11.29 -4.53
C PHE A 129 -7.31 -11.85 -3.12
N VAL A 130 -6.74 -11.19 -2.11
CA VAL A 130 -6.89 -11.64 -0.72
C VAL A 130 -8.35 -11.62 -0.29
N HIS A 131 -9.09 -10.56 -0.67
CA HIS A 131 -10.50 -10.42 -0.35
C HIS A 131 -11.38 -11.51 -0.97
N MET A 132 -11.24 -11.76 -2.27
CA MET A 132 -12.15 -12.63 -3.01
C MET A 132 -11.73 -14.10 -3.02
N PHE A 133 -10.43 -14.39 -3.01
CA PHE A 133 -9.93 -15.76 -3.13
C PHE A 133 -9.49 -16.36 -1.79
N SER A 134 -9.42 -15.57 -0.73
CA SER A 134 -8.96 -16.03 0.58
C SER A 134 -7.55 -16.62 0.56
N ARG A 135 -6.69 -16.04 -0.26
CA ARG A 135 -5.30 -16.42 -0.46
C ARG A 135 -4.39 -15.20 -0.44
N GLY A 136 -3.17 -15.35 0.10
CA GLY A 136 -2.22 -14.25 0.25
C GLY A 136 -1.13 -14.18 -0.81
N LYS A 137 -0.93 -15.23 -1.59
CA LYS A 137 0.23 -15.36 -2.50
C LYS A 137 -0.15 -15.02 -3.93
N LEU A 138 0.25 -13.86 -4.45
CA LEU A 138 -0.10 -13.42 -5.80
C LEU A 138 0.28 -14.40 -6.92
N LYS A 139 1.32 -15.21 -6.73
CA LYS A 139 1.66 -16.28 -7.68
C LYS A 139 0.51 -17.27 -7.90
N ASP A 140 -0.32 -17.50 -6.88
CA ASP A 140 -1.47 -18.39 -6.99
C ASP A 140 -2.53 -17.80 -7.92
N LEU A 141 -2.63 -16.46 -8.01
CA LEU A 141 -3.57 -15.79 -8.91
C LEU A 141 -3.22 -16.05 -10.38
N VAL A 142 -1.92 -16.02 -10.75
CA VAL A 142 -1.48 -16.37 -12.13
C VAL A 142 -1.94 -17.78 -12.49
N SER A 143 -1.75 -18.74 -11.59
CA SER A 143 -2.17 -20.13 -11.78
C SER A 143 -3.68 -20.27 -11.93
N LEU A 144 -4.45 -19.59 -11.07
CA LEU A 144 -5.93 -19.58 -11.10
C LEU A 144 -6.49 -18.97 -12.39
N LEU A 145 -5.95 -17.82 -12.82
CA LEU A 145 -6.33 -17.19 -14.10
C LEU A 145 -5.93 -18.04 -15.33
N SER A 146 -5.02 -18.98 -15.14
CA SER A 146 -4.68 -19.98 -16.17
C SER A 146 -5.53 -21.25 -16.08
N GLY A 147 -6.44 -21.32 -15.10
CA GLY A 147 -7.36 -22.45 -14.95
C GLY A 147 -6.82 -23.61 -14.08
N ARG A 148 -5.73 -23.40 -13.35
CA ARG A 148 -5.11 -24.47 -12.54
C ARG A 148 -5.99 -24.86 -11.37
N ASP A 149 -6.31 -26.14 -11.31
CA ASP A 149 -6.90 -26.80 -10.14
C ASP A 149 -5.79 -27.16 -9.15
N PHE A 150 -5.85 -26.65 -7.92
CA PHE A 150 -4.81 -26.90 -6.92
C PHE A 150 -4.89 -28.29 -6.28
N GLU A 151 -6.04 -28.98 -6.41
CA GLU A 151 -6.23 -30.33 -5.89
C GLU A 151 -5.77 -31.38 -6.90
N THR A 152 -6.28 -31.30 -8.14
CA THR A 152 -5.95 -32.28 -9.20
C THR A 152 -4.69 -31.91 -9.97
N ARG A 153 -4.25 -30.66 -9.91
CA ARG A 153 -3.15 -30.05 -10.67
C ARG A 153 -3.39 -29.95 -12.18
N ASP A 154 -4.61 -30.27 -12.62
CA ASP A 154 -5.02 -30.12 -14.01
C ASP A 154 -5.42 -28.67 -14.32
N TYR A 155 -5.56 -28.36 -15.62
CA TYR A 155 -6.04 -27.08 -16.09
C TYR A 155 -7.48 -27.23 -16.59
N LYS A 156 -8.39 -26.41 -16.04
CA LYS A 156 -9.82 -26.41 -16.34
C LYS A 156 -10.26 -25.01 -16.71
N GLU A 157 -10.96 -24.89 -17.82
CA GLU A 157 -11.46 -23.61 -18.31
C GLU A 157 -12.44 -22.94 -17.32
N GLU A 158 -13.26 -23.74 -16.66
CA GLU A 158 -14.22 -23.26 -15.64
C GLU A 158 -13.54 -22.55 -14.46
N ILE A 159 -12.32 -23.00 -14.11
CA ILE A 159 -11.54 -22.37 -13.04
C ILE A 159 -11.00 -21.03 -13.51
N ALA A 160 -10.56 -20.92 -14.77
CA ALA A 160 -10.11 -19.66 -15.35
C ALA A 160 -11.26 -18.64 -15.38
N GLU A 161 -12.43 -19.04 -15.89
CA GLU A 161 -13.63 -18.20 -15.95
C GLU A 161 -14.08 -17.71 -14.57
N ASP A 162 -14.23 -18.61 -13.59
CA ASP A 162 -14.57 -18.27 -12.21
C ASP A 162 -13.52 -17.31 -11.59
N SER A 163 -12.24 -17.54 -11.88
CA SER A 163 -11.16 -16.69 -11.38
C SER A 163 -11.17 -15.29 -11.97
N PHE A 164 -11.41 -15.14 -13.28
CA PHE A 164 -11.57 -13.83 -13.90
C PHE A 164 -12.80 -13.10 -13.35
N ASN A 165 -13.92 -13.79 -13.17
CA ASN A 165 -15.14 -13.23 -12.59
C ASN A 165 -14.89 -12.74 -11.15
N LYS A 166 -14.27 -13.57 -10.30
CA LYS A 166 -13.94 -13.20 -8.92
C LYS A 166 -12.96 -12.02 -8.86
N LEU A 167 -11.94 -12.00 -9.71
CA LEU A 167 -10.99 -10.89 -9.75
C LEU A 167 -11.69 -9.60 -10.18
N THR A 168 -12.54 -9.67 -11.20
CA THR A 168 -13.32 -8.54 -11.70
C THR A 168 -14.19 -7.95 -10.58
N GLU A 169 -14.91 -8.77 -9.83
CA GLU A 169 -15.71 -8.32 -8.69
C GLU A 169 -14.84 -7.75 -7.56
N GLY A 170 -13.68 -8.35 -7.29
CA GLY A 170 -12.74 -7.81 -6.32
C GLY A 170 -12.22 -6.42 -6.70
N ILE A 171 -11.90 -6.21 -7.96
CA ILE A 171 -11.49 -4.89 -8.50
C ILE A 171 -12.65 -3.89 -8.41
N LYS A 172 -13.89 -4.29 -8.75
CA LYS A 172 -15.07 -3.43 -8.57
C LYS A 172 -15.29 -3.04 -7.11
N HIS A 173 -15.11 -3.97 -6.17
CA HIS A 173 -15.19 -3.66 -4.73
C HIS A 173 -14.12 -2.65 -4.32
N PHE A 174 -12.90 -2.84 -4.79
CA PHE A 174 -11.79 -1.92 -4.52
C PHE A 174 -12.08 -0.50 -5.02
N MET A 175 -12.55 -0.38 -6.28
CA MET A 175 -12.77 0.89 -6.97
C MET A 175 -14.03 1.62 -6.52
N ARG A 176 -14.92 0.97 -5.78
CA ARG A 176 -16.21 1.55 -5.41
C ARG A 176 -16.00 2.77 -4.51
N GLN A 177 -16.41 3.96 -5.00
CA GLN A 177 -16.24 5.24 -4.32
C GLN A 177 -16.54 5.17 -2.82
N TYR A 178 -17.73 4.68 -2.44
CA TYR A 178 -18.13 4.57 -1.04
C TYR A 178 -17.15 3.74 -0.19
N TYR A 179 -16.66 2.61 -0.70
CA TYR A 179 -15.74 1.76 0.07
C TYR A 179 -14.36 2.40 0.17
N PHE A 180 -13.87 2.95 -0.93
CA PHE A 180 -12.56 3.61 -0.97
C PHE A 180 -12.51 4.80 -0.03
N GLU A 181 -13.48 5.74 -0.14
CA GLU A 181 -13.56 6.91 0.73
C GLU A 181 -13.73 6.54 2.21
N GLN A 182 -14.61 5.57 2.54
CA GLN A 182 -14.78 5.12 3.92
C GLN A 182 -13.53 4.45 4.49
N PHE A 183 -12.79 3.73 3.67
CA PHE A 183 -11.49 3.18 4.05
C PHE A 183 -10.48 4.29 4.32
N VAL A 184 -10.33 5.26 3.42
CA VAL A 184 -9.46 6.42 3.63
C VAL A 184 -9.83 7.18 4.90
N LEU A 185 -11.12 7.36 5.17
CA LEU A 185 -11.60 7.95 6.43
C LEU A 185 -11.24 7.10 7.66
N ALA A 186 -11.21 5.77 7.54
CA ALA A 186 -10.75 4.90 8.63
C ALA A 186 -9.25 5.09 8.89
N VAL A 187 -8.42 5.17 7.84
CA VAL A 187 -6.98 5.46 7.92
C VAL A 187 -6.74 6.82 8.59
N LYS A 188 -7.45 7.88 8.16
CA LYS A 188 -7.39 9.22 8.77
C LYS A 188 -7.79 9.22 10.24
N SER A 189 -8.82 8.45 10.59
CA SER A 189 -9.30 8.36 11.99
C SER A 189 -8.29 7.68 12.92
N ALA A 190 -7.39 6.88 12.37
CA ALA A 190 -6.26 6.29 13.08
C ALA A 190 -5.07 7.25 13.26
N GLY A 191 -5.17 8.48 12.76
CA GLY A 191 -4.12 9.51 12.84
C GLY A 191 -3.16 9.52 11.65
N PHE A 192 -3.28 8.61 10.70
CA PHE A 192 -2.46 8.60 9.50
C PHE A 192 -3.04 9.60 8.48
N ILE A 193 -2.68 10.86 8.64
CA ILE A 193 -3.21 11.98 7.83
C ILE A 193 -2.38 12.29 6.58
N SER A 194 -1.32 11.55 6.34
CA SER A 194 -0.45 11.66 5.18
C SER A 194 0.14 10.29 4.83
N SER A 195 0.35 10.04 3.54
CA SER A 195 1.05 8.84 3.05
C SER A 195 2.44 8.66 3.66
N LYS A 196 3.11 9.74 4.04
CA LYS A 196 4.43 9.71 4.72
C LYS A 196 4.39 9.07 6.11
N LEU A 197 3.23 9.02 6.77
CA LEU A 197 3.05 8.33 8.05
C LEU A 197 2.82 6.82 7.86
N ILE A 198 2.51 6.37 6.66
CA ILE A 198 2.21 4.99 6.36
C ILE A 198 3.49 4.28 5.88
N ASN A 199 4.18 3.60 6.79
CA ASN A 199 5.48 2.96 6.51
C ASN A 199 5.36 1.53 6.00
N SER A 200 4.15 1.00 5.86
CA SER A 200 3.90 -0.36 5.42
C SER A 200 2.71 -0.42 4.49
N GLN A 201 2.98 -0.46 3.20
CA GLN A 201 1.94 -0.64 2.18
C GLN A 201 1.19 -1.95 2.39
N ASN A 202 1.90 -3.03 2.71
CA ASN A 202 1.27 -4.33 3.01
C ASN A 202 0.28 -4.28 4.19
N ALA A 203 0.56 -3.46 5.21
CA ALA A 203 -0.38 -3.27 6.33
C ALA A 203 -1.61 -2.46 5.90
N LEU A 204 -1.43 -1.46 5.02
CA LEU A 204 -2.52 -0.67 4.45
C LEU A 204 -3.41 -1.53 3.56
N ASP A 205 -2.84 -2.33 2.65
CA ASP A 205 -3.56 -3.23 1.77
C ASP A 205 -4.41 -4.23 2.56
N PHE A 206 -3.81 -4.87 3.57
CA PHE A 206 -4.57 -5.84 4.37
C PHE A 206 -5.63 -5.16 5.27
N ALA A 207 -5.38 -3.93 5.72
CA ALA A 207 -6.42 -3.15 6.41
C ALA A 207 -7.62 -2.85 5.49
N TYR A 208 -7.36 -2.65 4.18
CA TYR A 208 -8.46 -2.52 3.20
C TYR A 208 -9.22 -3.82 3.01
N VAL A 209 -8.52 -4.97 2.98
CA VAL A 209 -9.18 -6.29 3.00
C VAL A 209 -10.08 -6.45 4.23
N VAL A 210 -9.60 -6.08 5.41
CA VAL A 210 -10.39 -6.12 6.67
C VAL A 210 -11.61 -5.22 6.56
N PHE A 211 -11.44 -3.99 6.04
CA PHE A 211 -12.55 -3.07 5.81
C PHE A 211 -13.62 -3.70 4.89
N LEU A 212 -13.21 -4.25 3.74
CA LEU A 212 -14.14 -4.88 2.78
C LEU A 212 -14.86 -6.09 3.40
N LYS A 213 -14.15 -6.92 4.17
CA LYS A 213 -14.77 -8.06 4.88
C LYS A 213 -15.84 -7.57 5.86
N LEU A 214 -15.59 -6.56 6.66
CA LEU A 214 -16.57 -5.98 7.59
C LEU A 214 -17.75 -5.31 6.86
N ALA A 215 -17.45 -4.56 5.79
CA ALA A 215 -18.47 -3.82 5.04
C ALA A 215 -19.45 -4.73 4.27
N LEU A 216 -18.98 -5.91 3.83
CA LEU A 216 -19.77 -6.83 3.01
C LEU A 216 -20.39 -7.98 3.79
N ASN A 217 -19.78 -8.40 4.92
CA ASN A 217 -20.29 -9.55 5.68
C ASN A 217 -21.31 -9.18 6.77
N GLY A 218 -21.43 -7.89 7.11
CA GLY A 218 -22.38 -7.45 8.13
C GLY A 218 -22.06 -7.96 9.56
N GLU A 219 -20.80 -8.27 9.84
CA GLU A 219 -20.35 -8.80 11.14
C GLU A 219 -20.50 -7.77 12.26
N VAL A 220 -20.42 -6.50 11.93
CA VAL A 220 -20.54 -5.37 12.86
C VAL A 220 -21.45 -4.28 12.29
N GLU A 221 -21.94 -3.41 13.16
CA GLU A 221 -22.66 -2.21 12.74
C GLU A 221 -21.74 -1.30 11.87
N LYS A 222 -22.32 -0.63 10.87
CA LYS A 222 -21.58 0.23 9.94
C LYS A 222 -20.73 1.29 10.63
N THR A 223 -21.17 1.79 11.79
CA THR A 223 -20.47 2.76 12.62
C THR A 223 -19.18 2.22 13.25
N GLU A 224 -19.11 0.90 13.45
CA GLU A 224 -17.97 0.23 14.08
C GLU A 224 -16.89 -0.20 13.07
N ILE A 225 -17.23 -0.33 11.79
CA ILE A 225 -16.28 -0.78 10.74
C ILE A 225 -15.00 0.03 10.76
N LYS A 226 -15.13 1.36 10.83
CA LYS A 226 -14.00 2.29 10.87
C LYS A 226 -13.06 2.02 12.05
N LYS A 227 -13.61 1.78 13.22
CA LYS A 227 -12.86 1.51 14.45
C LYS A 227 -12.04 0.21 14.34
N TYR A 228 -12.64 -0.88 13.86
CA TYR A 228 -11.92 -2.15 13.71
C TYR A 228 -10.87 -2.10 12.61
N THR A 229 -11.16 -1.41 11.51
CA THR A 229 -10.19 -1.18 10.43
C THR A 229 -8.99 -0.36 10.91
N ALA A 230 -9.23 0.76 11.59
CA ALA A 230 -8.20 1.61 12.19
C ALA A 230 -7.34 0.83 13.19
N LYS A 231 -7.98 0.02 14.04
CA LYS A 231 -7.29 -0.81 15.04
C LYS A 231 -6.37 -1.84 14.37
N TRP A 232 -6.86 -2.52 13.33
CA TRP A 232 -6.04 -3.45 12.54
C TRP A 232 -4.82 -2.77 11.95
N LEU A 233 -5.00 -1.61 11.31
CA LEU A 233 -3.93 -0.86 10.67
C LEU A 233 -2.85 -0.44 11.69
N VAL A 234 -3.25 0.21 12.78
CA VAL A 234 -2.33 0.68 13.84
C VAL A 234 -1.53 -0.49 14.41
N MET A 235 -2.21 -1.57 14.78
CA MET A 235 -1.56 -2.77 15.33
C MET A 235 -0.58 -3.38 14.32
N SER A 236 -0.98 -3.51 13.06
CA SER A 236 -0.14 -4.10 12.02
C SER A 236 1.13 -3.28 11.76
N ILE A 237 1.02 -1.94 11.74
CA ILE A 237 2.18 -1.04 11.60
C ILE A 237 3.06 -1.13 12.84
N LEU A 238 2.49 -0.98 14.03
CA LEU A 238 3.23 -0.94 15.30
C LEU A 238 4.00 -2.23 15.54
N THR A 239 3.39 -3.39 15.26
CA THR A 239 4.03 -4.69 15.46
C THR A 239 4.94 -5.13 14.30
N GLY A 240 4.86 -4.46 13.14
CA GLY A 240 5.55 -4.87 11.93
C GLY A 240 5.00 -6.19 11.37
N ARG A 241 3.68 -6.43 11.50
CA ARG A 241 3.01 -7.70 11.19
C ARG A 241 3.31 -8.23 9.79
N TYR A 242 3.42 -7.34 8.80
CA TYR A 242 3.66 -7.71 7.40
C TYR A 242 5.10 -7.44 6.95
N SER A 243 6.05 -7.30 7.87
CA SER A 243 7.48 -7.29 7.57
C SER A 243 7.99 -8.74 7.35
N GLY A 244 8.96 -8.92 6.49
CA GLY A 244 9.57 -10.22 6.21
C GLY A 244 8.84 -11.03 5.16
N SER A 245 7.82 -11.82 5.49
CA SER A 245 7.06 -12.66 4.54
C SER A 245 5.59 -12.23 4.47
N PRO A 246 5.26 -11.09 3.86
CA PRO A 246 3.92 -10.50 3.91
C PRO A 246 2.83 -11.42 3.33
N GLU A 247 3.06 -12.03 2.18
CA GLU A 247 2.09 -12.91 1.53
C GLU A 247 1.74 -14.14 2.38
N THR A 248 2.73 -14.74 3.06
CA THR A 248 2.48 -15.87 3.95
C THR A 248 1.66 -15.45 5.17
N ARG A 249 1.93 -14.26 5.70
CA ARG A 249 1.16 -13.71 6.82
C ARG A 249 -0.27 -13.36 6.40
N MET A 250 -0.45 -12.71 5.26
CA MET A 250 -1.77 -12.40 4.70
C MET A 250 -2.60 -13.66 4.46
N ASP A 251 -1.96 -14.72 3.95
CA ASP A 251 -2.60 -16.02 3.72
C ASP A 251 -3.10 -16.68 5.02
N ALA A 252 -2.30 -16.58 6.09
CA ALA A 252 -2.70 -17.04 7.41
C ALA A 252 -3.82 -16.17 8.02
N ASP A 253 -3.70 -14.85 7.91
CA ASP A 253 -4.66 -13.91 8.48
C ASP A 253 -6.02 -14.02 7.81
N ILE A 254 -6.08 -14.09 6.48
CA ILE A 254 -7.36 -14.20 5.78
C ILE A 254 -8.08 -15.51 6.04
N ARG A 255 -7.34 -16.62 6.20
CA ARG A 255 -7.93 -17.91 6.59
C ARG A 255 -8.54 -17.84 7.99
N ASN A 256 -7.83 -17.28 8.97
CA ASN A 256 -8.35 -17.11 10.31
C ASN A 256 -9.55 -16.16 10.36
N ILE A 257 -9.54 -15.08 9.57
CA ILE A 257 -10.68 -14.16 9.46
C ILE A 257 -11.90 -14.89 8.92
N ASN A 258 -11.75 -15.71 7.88
CA ASN A 258 -12.87 -16.47 7.32
C ASN A 258 -13.41 -17.53 8.29
N GLU A 259 -12.54 -18.13 9.12
CA GLU A 259 -12.93 -19.15 10.10
C GLU A 259 -13.60 -18.54 11.35
N LYS A 260 -13.06 -17.42 11.86
CA LYS A 260 -13.41 -16.88 13.18
C LYS A 260 -14.20 -15.59 13.14
N GLY A 261 -14.22 -14.89 12.02
CA GLY A 261 -14.63 -13.50 11.88
C GLY A 261 -13.50 -12.53 12.20
N VAL A 262 -13.66 -11.29 11.71
CA VAL A 262 -12.65 -10.21 11.87
C VAL A 262 -12.50 -9.83 13.34
N VAL A 263 -13.61 -9.58 14.03
CA VAL A 263 -13.61 -9.03 15.40
C VAL A 263 -12.97 -10.01 16.39
N LYS A 264 -13.36 -11.27 16.32
CA LYS A 264 -12.80 -12.30 17.21
C LYS A 264 -11.33 -12.52 16.95
N TYR A 265 -10.94 -12.64 15.65
CA TYR A 265 -9.54 -12.85 15.32
C TYR A 265 -8.67 -11.63 15.69
N LEU A 266 -9.14 -10.40 15.43
CA LEU A 266 -8.45 -9.19 15.85
C LEU A 266 -8.22 -9.15 17.35
N THR A 267 -9.21 -9.55 18.16
CA THR A 267 -9.08 -9.60 19.63
C THR A 267 -8.02 -10.62 20.07
N GLU A 268 -7.99 -11.80 19.43
CA GLU A 268 -6.99 -12.84 19.72
C GLU A 268 -5.56 -12.36 19.40
N ILE A 269 -5.34 -11.75 18.22
CA ILE A 269 -4.00 -11.28 17.85
C ILE A 269 -3.58 -10.05 18.65
N GLU A 270 -4.50 -9.16 19.01
CA GLU A 270 -4.20 -8.04 19.91
C GLU A 270 -3.66 -8.52 21.25
N ALA A 271 -4.34 -9.49 21.87
CA ALA A 271 -3.89 -10.05 23.14
C ALA A 271 -2.52 -10.76 23.03
N ALA A 272 -2.24 -11.38 21.88
CA ALA A 272 -0.98 -12.05 21.64
C ALA A 272 0.18 -11.09 21.31
N ASP A 273 -0.06 -10.16 20.34
CA ASP A 273 0.98 -9.30 19.78
C ASP A 273 1.26 -8.07 20.67
N LEU A 274 0.23 -7.54 21.37
CA LEU A 274 0.34 -6.39 22.28
C LEU A 274 0.29 -6.82 23.75
N SER A 275 0.97 -7.92 24.07
CA SER A 275 1.11 -8.45 25.44
C SER A 275 1.84 -7.47 26.36
N PRO A 276 1.78 -7.63 27.71
CA PRO A 276 2.57 -6.83 28.63
C PRO A 276 4.07 -6.79 28.27
N ALA A 277 4.64 -7.91 27.82
CA ALA A 277 6.04 -7.95 27.38
C ALA A 277 6.31 -7.09 26.14
N PHE A 278 5.34 -6.93 25.26
CA PHE A 278 5.47 -5.99 24.12
C PHE A 278 5.61 -4.55 24.63
N TRP A 279 4.75 -4.12 25.55
CA TRP A 279 4.76 -2.75 26.07
C TRP A 279 5.96 -2.44 26.95
N GLU A 280 6.38 -3.39 27.78
CA GLU A 280 7.46 -3.19 28.74
C GLU A 280 8.86 -3.33 28.12
N PHE A 281 9.02 -4.17 27.09
CA PHE A 281 10.34 -4.49 26.55
C PHE A 281 10.45 -4.24 25.04
N ALA A 282 9.55 -4.79 24.22
CA ALA A 282 9.73 -4.74 22.77
C ALA A 282 9.51 -3.34 22.21
N LEU A 283 8.51 -2.60 22.66
CA LEU A 283 8.25 -1.23 22.21
C LEU A 283 9.37 -0.26 22.61
N PRO A 284 9.85 -0.22 23.85
CA PRO A 284 11.00 0.61 24.23
C PRO A 284 12.22 0.38 23.32
N GLN A 285 12.58 -0.88 23.04
CA GLN A 285 13.68 -1.17 22.12
C GLN A 285 13.45 -0.65 20.69
N ARG A 286 12.20 -0.68 20.21
CA ARG A 286 11.86 -0.12 18.88
C ARG A 286 11.90 1.41 18.85
N LEU A 287 11.74 2.07 19.99
CA LEU A 287 11.86 3.51 20.15
C LEU A 287 13.32 3.97 20.26
N GLU A 288 14.26 3.09 20.60
CA GLU A 288 15.71 3.35 20.62
C GLU A 288 16.34 3.33 19.22
N THR A 289 15.67 3.91 18.23
CA THR A 289 16.13 3.92 16.84
C THR A 289 16.37 5.35 16.37
N PRO A 290 17.45 5.59 15.60
CA PRO A 290 17.68 6.87 14.94
C PRO A 290 16.87 7.00 13.64
N ASN A 291 16.14 5.97 13.24
CA ASN A 291 15.44 5.94 11.95
C ASN A 291 14.14 6.74 12.03
N SER A 292 14.09 7.89 11.36
CA SER A 292 12.88 8.73 11.24
C SER A 292 11.73 8.06 10.45
N SER A 293 12.00 6.96 9.75
CA SER A 293 10.99 6.14 9.07
C SER A 293 10.57 4.91 9.90
N ALA A 294 10.94 4.83 11.18
CA ALA A 294 10.57 3.70 12.02
C ALA A 294 9.04 3.64 12.22
N PRO A 295 8.41 2.46 12.10
CA PRO A 295 6.97 2.30 12.34
C PRO A 295 6.51 2.80 13.72
N ALA A 296 7.33 2.64 14.73
CA ALA A 296 7.04 3.15 16.09
C ALA A 296 6.93 4.67 16.12
N LEU A 297 7.76 5.41 15.36
CA LEU A 297 7.70 6.88 15.27
C LEU A 297 6.42 7.34 14.56
N SER A 298 6.09 6.75 13.42
CA SER A 298 4.87 7.13 12.70
C SER A 298 3.62 6.81 13.50
N THR A 299 3.59 5.68 14.23
CA THR A 299 2.48 5.35 15.13
C THR A 299 2.41 6.32 16.31
N TYR A 300 3.55 6.77 16.84
CA TYR A 300 3.60 7.79 17.90
C TYR A 300 3.00 9.11 17.43
N PHE A 301 3.39 9.61 16.24
CA PHE A 301 2.80 10.83 15.68
C PHE A 301 1.32 10.65 15.35
N ALA A 302 0.92 9.51 14.82
CA ALA A 302 -0.49 9.21 14.60
C ALA A 302 -1.29 9.26 15.91
N ALA A 303 -0.77 8.72 17.01
CA ALA A 303 -1.41 8.81 18.32
C ALA A 303 -1.53 10.25 18.83
N GLN A 304 -0.48 11.07 18.68
CA GLN A 304 -0.54 12.49 19.05
C GLN A 304 -1.59 13.26 18.20
N ILE A 305 -1.70 12.94 16.91
CA ILE A 305 -2.70 13.54 16.02
C ILE A 305 -4.12 13.17 16.47
N VAL A 306 -4.36 11.91 16.86
CA VAL A 306 -5.67 11.44 17.36
C VAL A 306 -6.01 12.09 18.70
N ASN A 307 -5.04 12.21 19.59
CA ASN A 307 -5.23 12.83 20.90
C ASN A 307 -5.40 14.37 20.83
N GLY A 308 -5.06 15.00 19.69
CA GLY A 308 -5.03 16.45 19.57
C GLY A 308 -3.89 17.10 20.37
N ASP A 309 -2.77 16.36 20.56
CA ASP A 309 -1.61 16.86 21.29
C ASP A 309 -1.06 18.11 20.61
N LYS A 310 -0.61 19.06 21.43
CA LYS A 310 0.01 20.30 20.96
C LYS A 310 1.47 20.07 20.59
N GLY A 311 1.95 20.86 19.63
CA GLY A 311 3.38 20.97 19.34
C GLY A 311 4.15 21.45 20.57
N LEU A 312 5.44 21.11 20.67
CA LEU A 312 6.29 21.53 21.76
C LEU A 312 6.30 23.08 21.87
N PHE A 313 6.08 23.60 23.07
CA PHE A 313 5.97 25.04 23.37
C PHE A 313 4.85 25.77 22.61
N SER A 314 4.02 25.09 21.84
CA SER A 314 2.91 25.74 21.14
C SER A 314 1.72 25.97 22.08
N ALA A 315 1.18 27.18 22.06
CA ALA A 315 -0.04 27.50 22.79
C ALA A 315 -1.30 27.02 22.06
N THR A 316 -1.28 27.01 20.72
CA THR A 316 -2.46 26.84 19.86
C THR A 316 -2.33 25.70 18.87
N SER A 317 -1.17 25.53 18.19
CA SER A 317 -0.99 24.58 17.12
C SER A 317 -0.88 23.14 17.66
N THR A 318 -1.64 22.24 17.08
CA THR A 318 -1.56 20.80 17.37
C THR A 318 -0.52 20.14 16.49
N VAL A 319 -0.10 18.91 16.84
CA VAL A 319 0.78 18.09 15.99
C VAL A 319 0.17 17.89 14.61
N ARG A 320 -1.16 17.79 14.51
CA ARG A 320 -1.89 17.73 13.23
C ARG A 320 -1.63 18.96 12.35
N ASP A 321 -1.68 20.16 12.94
CA ASP A 321 -1.48 21.42 12.21
C ASP A 321 -0.03 21.59 11.76
N LEU A 322 0.91 21.06 12.54
CA LEU A 322 2.35 21.17 12.29
C LEU A 322 2.85 20.09 11.32
N TYR A 323 2.16 18.96 11.23
CA TYR A 323 2.58 17.87 10.37
C TYR A 323 2.54 18.29 8.89
N GLY A 324 3.69 18.24 8.23
CA GLY A 324 3.86 18.68 6.84
C GLY A 324 4.07 20.20 6.66
N ALA A 325 3.78 21.02 7.67
CA ALA A 325 4.06 22.46 7.68
C ALA A 325 5.38 22.80 8.41
N SER A 326 5.84 21.91 9.26
CA SER A 326 7.06 22.04 10.05
C SER A 326 7.92 20.78 9.97
N ASP A 327 9.21 20.90 10.25
CA ASP A 327 10.11 19.77 10.34
C ASP A 327 10.05 19.11 11.72
N VAL A 328 10.51 17.86 11.79
CA VAL A 328 10.75 17.16 13.06
C VAL A 328 12.01 17.70 13.71
N HIS A 329 11.90 18.12 14.95
CA HIS A 329 13.00 18.70 15.73
C HIS A 329 13.45 17.78 16.85
N HIS A 330 14.70 18.00 17.32
CA HIS A 330 15.19 17.36 18.53
C HIS A 330 14.74 18.17 19.75
N ILE A 331 14.16 17.50 20.77
CA ILE A 331 13.84 18.12 22.07
C ILE A 331 15.12 18.63 22.73
N PHE A 332 16.17 17.79 22.69
CA PHE A 332 17.54 18.17 23.09
C PHE A 332 18.37 18.32 21.82
N PRO A 333 18.77 19.56 21.46
CA PRO A 333 19.56 19.83 20.26
C PRO A 333 20.85 19.03 20.21
N LYS A 334 21.20 18.56 19.01
CA LYS A 334 22.42 17.78 18.78
C LYS A 334 23.67 18.48 19.32
N HIS A 335 23.78 19.80 19.05
CA HIS A 335 24.94 20.60 19.48
C HIS A 335 25.05 20.65 21.01
N TYR A 336 23.94 20.85 21.73
CA TYR A 336 23.89 20.80 23.18
C TYR A 336 24.39 19.45 23.73
N LEU A 337 23.87 18.34 23.20
CA LEU A 337 24.26 17.01 23.65
C LEU A 337 25.72 16.67 23.35
N GLN A 338 26.27 17.18 22.26
CA GLN A 338 27.69 17.03 21.93
C GLN A 338 28.60 17.85 22.86
N GLN A 339 28.22 19.08 23.20
CA GLN A 339 28.99 19.93 24.14
C GLN A 339 29.02 19.34 25.55
N GLN A 340 27.97 18.69 26.01
CA GLN A 340 27.94 18.05 27.32
C GLN A 340 28.78 16.77 27.38
N GLN A 341 29.56 16.44 26.35
CA GLN A 341 30.40 15.23 26.20
C GLN A 341 29.63 13.89 26.35
N VAL A 342 28.29 13.97 26.41
CA VAL A 342 27.49 12.78 26.70
C VAL A 342 27.38 11.89 25.46
N LEU A 343 27.48 12.46 24.21
CA LEU A 343 27.01 11.72 23.05
C LEU A 343 27.71 12.08 21.74
N ASN A 344 28.85 11.49 21.46
CA ASN A 344 29.40 11.44 20.10
C ASN A 344 28.72 10.37 19.23
N ASN A 345 27.79 9.60 19.76
CA ASN A 345 27.13 8.53 19.05
C ASN A 345 25.77 8.99 18.50
N ARG A 346 25.66 9.01 17.16
CA ARG A 346 24.46 9.40 16.42
C ARG A 346 23.20 8.59 16.86
N SER A 347 23.37 7.32 17.23
CA SER A 347 22.25 6.47 17.64
C SER A 347 21.61 6.90 18.96
N ILE A 348 22.32 7.70 19.78
CA ILE A 348 21.82 8.12 21.09
C ILE A 348 21.04 9.45 21.01
N TYR A 349 21.53 10.45 20.27
CA TYR A 349 20.81 11.72 20.16
C TYR A 349 19.67 11.69 19.10
N ASN A 350 19.76 10.80 18.11
CA ASN A 350 18.72 10.59 17.10
C ASN A 350 17.77 9.46 17.50
N GLN A 351 17.19 9.52 18.69
CA GLN A 351 16.17 8.56 19.12
C GLN A 351 14.78 9.13 18.93
N VAL A 352 13.80 8.26 18.71
CA VAL A 352 12.38 8.64 18.59
C VAL A 352 11.93 9.47 19.80
N ALA A 353 12.38 9.12 21.01
CA ALA A 353 12.11 9.86 22.25
C ALA A 353 12.64 11.32 22.24
N ASN A 354 13.56 11.64 21.35
CA ASN A 354 14.12 12.99 21.18
C ASN A 354 13.49 13.76 20.01
N TYR A 355 12.45 13.22 19.34
CA TYR A 355 11.79 13.86 18.23
C TYR A 355 10.47 14.49 18.63
N THR A 356 10.20 15.68 18.12
CA THR A 356 8.94 16.40 18.33
C THR A 356 8.61 17.31 17.14
N TYR A 357 7.39 17.78 17.07
CA TYR A 357 7.00 18.87 16.19
C TYR A 357 7.02 20.21 16.91
N LEU A 358 7.55 21.22 16.26
CA LEU A 358 7.72 22.56 16.77
C LEU A 358 7.28 23.59 15.72
N ASP A 359 6.56 24.60 16.14
CA ASP A 359 6.23 25.74 15.26
C ASP A 359 7.50 26.41 14.72
N THR A 360 7.58 26.66 13.42
CA THR A 360 8.75 27.29 12.78
C THR A 360 9.18 28.60 13.43
N PRO A 361 8.27 29.54 13.79
CA PRO A 361 8.65 30.76 14.51
C PRO A 361 9.28 30.47 15.89
N ILE A 362 8.77 29.48 16.61
CA ILE A 362 9.29 29.08 17.92
C ILE A 362 10.68 28.46 17.74
N ASN A 363 10.86 27.59 16.73
CA ASN A 363 12.15 26.98 16.41
C ASN A 363 13.22 28.04 16.11
N ILE A 364 12.89 29.05 15.31
CA ILE A 364 13.80 30.16 15.02
C ILE A 364 14.15 30.97 16.28
N ALA A 365 13.19 31.16 17.19
CA ALA A 365 13.38 31.92 18.42
C ALA A 365 14.22 31.15 19.48
N VAL A 366 14.08 29.84 19.52
CA VAL A 366 14.84 29.00 20.46
C VAL A 366 16.29 28.83 20.00
N GLY A 367 16.54 28.85 18.68
CA GLY A 367 17.85 28.60 18.10
C GLY A 367 18.32 27.14 18.21
N ASP A 368 19.42 26.83 17.56
CA ASP A 368 20.07 25.51 17.65
C ASP A 368 20.83 25.31 18.99
#